data_bf011223cf343107066cb352110b47a2
#
_entry.id   bf011223cf343107066cb352110b47a2
#
_cell.length_a   1.000
_cell.length_b   1.000
_cell.length_c   1.000
_cell.angle_alpha   90.00
_cell.angle_beta   90.00
_cell.angle_gamma   90.00
#
_symmetry.space_group_name_H-M   'P 1'
#
loop_
_entity.id
_entity.type
_entity.pdbx_description
1 polymer ?
#
loop_
_entity_poly.entity_id
_entity_poly.type
_entity_poly.pdbx_seq_one_letter_code
_entity_poly.pdbx_strand_id
1 'polypeptide(L)'
;MGRKFEYRYSFTDAALMEIKWSSKALSDLARLYAFLAPVNMLAAARTVQSLVAAPNSLLMNSRIGEQLDEFKPRDVRRILVGQYEMRYEIQDAVIYVLRLWHTREAR
;
A
#
# COMPACT_ATOMS: atom_id res chain seq x y z
N MET A 1 -13.91 -31.40 14.03
CA MET A 1 -13.76 -30.08 14.58
C MET A 1 -12.56 -29.37 14.00
N GLY A 2 -11.39 -29.86 14.29
CA GLY A 2 -10.19 -29.22 13.82
C GLY A 2 -10.11 -29.12 12.33
N ARG A 3 -10.68 -30.08 11.65
CA ARG A 3 -10.62 -30.09 10.18
C ARG A 3 -11.32 -28.93 9.55
N LYS A 4 -12.38 -28.45 10.15
CA LYS A 4 -13.06 -27.29 9.63
C LYS A 4 -12.16 -26.08 9.66
N PHE A 5 -11.33 -25.98 10.68
CA PHE A 5 -10.37 -24.89 10.76
C PHE A 5 -9.36 -25.00 9.66
N GLU A 6 -8.92 -26.22 9.36
CA GLU A 6 -7.94 -26.40 8.29
C GLU A 6 -8.46 -25.95 6.95
N TYR A 7 -9.71 -26.24 6.65
CA TYR A 7 -10.32 -25.76 5.44
C TYR A 7 -10.29 -24.24 5.41
N ARG A 8 -10.64 -23.65 6.52
CA ARG A 8 -10.67 -22.21 6.59
C ARG A 8 -9.30 -21.62 6.38
N TYR A 9 -8.28 -22.26 6.90
CA TYR A 9 -6.94 -21.73 6.73
C TYR A 9 -6.54 -21.61 5.29
N SER A 10 -6.67 -22.68 4.53
CA SER A 10 -6.30 -22.62 3.13
C SER A 10 -7.18 -21.65 2.36
N PHE A 11 -8.42 -21.52 2.79
CA PHE A 11 -9.37 -20.67 2.12
C PHE A 11 -9.18 -19.20 2.45
N THR A 12 -8.69 -18.90 3.63
CA THR A 12 -8.63 -17.53 4.12
C THR A 12 -7.21 -16.98 4.24
N ASP A 13 -6.24 -17.61 3.61
CA ASP A 13 -4.87 -17.11 3.71
C ASP A 13 -4.76 -15.66 3.33
N ALA A 14 -5.40 -15.26 2.23
CA ALA A 14 -5.36 -13.88 1.80
C ALA A 14 -6.02 -12.95 2.81
N ALA A 15 -7.08 -13.44 3.47
CA ALA A 15 -7.79 -12.65 4.45
C ALA A 15 -7.00 -12.48 5.76
N LEU A 16 -5.94 -13.27 5.95
CA LEU A 16 -5.09 -13.13 7.12
C LEU A 16 -3.96 -12.15 6.91
N MET A 17 -3.80 -11.64 5.71
CA MET A 17 -2.78 -10.63 5.45
C MET A 17 -3.18 -9.31 6.09
N GLU A 18 -2.17 -8.60 6.57
CA GLU A 18 -2.36 -7.30 7.19
C GLU A 18 -1.67 -6.22 6.37
N ILE A 19 -2.19 -5.01 6.48
CA ILE A 19 -1.57 -3.85 5.89
C ILE A 19 -1.07 -2.98 7.02
N LYS A 20 0.21 -2.61 6.96
CA LYS A 20 0.81 -1.68 7.91
C LYS A 20 1.47 -0.55 7.16
N TRP A 21 1.45 0.63 7.75
CA TRP A 21 2.02 1.83 7.17
C TRP A 21 3.27 2.21 7.91
N SER A 22 4.35 2.45 7.19
CA SER A 22 5.56 2.97 7.80
C SER A 22 5.34 4.42 8.24
N SER A 23 6.17 4.88 9.16
CA SER A 23 6.09 6.27 9.58
C SER A 23 6.38 7.23 8.42
N LYS A 24 7.27 6.83 7.51
CA LYS A 24 7.56 7.64 6.33
C LYS A 24 6.37 7.72 5.38
N ALA A 25 5.65 6.62 5.20
CA ALA A 25 4.45 6.62 4.37
C ALA A 25 3.37 7.52 4.97
N LEU A 26 3.21 7.48 6.29
CA LEU A 26 2.25 8.37 6.95
C LEU A 26 2.66 9.83 6.81
N SER A 27 3.95 10.11 6.90
CA SER A 27 4.46 11.46 6.65
C SER A 27 4.21 11.90 5.22
N ASP A 28 4.37 10.97 4.27
CA ASP A 28 4.07 11.26 2.86
C ASP A 28 2.61 11.65 2.68
N LEU A 29 1.69 10.92 3.32
CA LEU A 29 0.27 11.28 3.24
C LEU A 29 0.02 12.69 3.76
N ALA A 30 0.59 13.01 4.91
CA ALA A 30 0.42 14.34 5.50
C ALA A 30 1.00 15.42 4.59
N ARG A 31 2.16 15.15 3.99
CA ARG A 31 2.81 16.08 3.07
C ARG A 31 1.95 16.32 1.83
N LEU A 32 1.42 15.26 1.26
CA LEU A 32 0.59 15.36 0.06
C LEU A 32 -0.69 16.14 0.37
N TYR A 33 -1.32 15.87 1.49
CA TYR A 33 -2.51 16.61 1.89
C TYR A 33 -2.20 18.09 2.07
N ALA A 34 -1.11 18.39 2.77
CA ALA A 34 -0.74 19.78 3.04
C ALA A 34 -0.41 20.54 1.76
N PHE A 35 0.11 19.85 0.76
CA PHE A 35 0.42 20.46 -0.53
C PHE A 35 -0.85 20.74 -1.34
N LEU A 36 -1.82 19.84 -1.29
CA LEU A 36 -3.01 19.93 -2.12
C LEU A 36 -4.12 20.78 -1.49
N ALA A 37 -4.24 20.77 -0.15
CA ALA A 37 -5.37 21.36 0.54
C ALA A 37 -5.53 22.86 0.28
N PRO A 38 -4.46 23.68 0.20
CA PRO A 38 -4.62 25.10 -0.06
C PRO A 38 -5.29 25.40 -1.41
N VAL A 39 -5.11 24.51 -2.39
CA VAL A 39 -5.72 24.68 -3.70
C VAL A 39 -7.17 24.21 -3.68
N ASN A 40 -7.39 23.01 -3.13
CA ASN A 40 -8.74 22.43 -3.07
C ASN A 40 -8.77 21.39 -1.96
N MET A 41 -9.34 21.78 -0.82
CA MET A 41 -9.38 20.92 0.34
C MET A 41 -10.16 19.63 0.11
N LEU A 42 -11.26 19.70 -0.62
CA LEU A 42 -12.09 18.53 -0.89
C LEU A 42 -11.35 17.55 -1.78
N ALA A 43 -10.69 18.05 -2.82
CA ALA A 43 -9.89 17.20 -3.70
C ALA A 43 -8.72 16.57 -2.94
N ALA A 44 -8.11 17.33 -2.04
CA ALA A 44 -7.02 16.81 -1.21
C ALA A 44 -7.51 15.65 -0.33
N ALA A 45 -8.66 15.80 0.29
CA ALA A 45 -9.24 14.76 1.12
C ALA A 45 -9.54 13.50 0.31
N ARG A 46 -10.09 13.67 -0.88
CA ARG A 46 -10.39 12.55 -1.77
C ARG A 46 -9.13 11.81 -2.20
N THR A 47 -8.07 12.55 -2.50
CA THR A 47 -6.81 11.96 -2.86
C THR A 47 -6.26 11.11 -1.73
N VAL A 48 -6.26 11.64 -0.51
CA VAL A 48 -5.76 10.90 0.65
C VAL A 48 -6.60 9.65 0.89
N GLN A 49 -7.93 9.77 0.79
CA GLN A 49 -8.81 8.62 0.96
C GLN A 49 -8.52 7.53 -0.05
N SER A 50 -8.28 7.92 -1.30
CA SER A 50 -7.92 6.98 -2.37
C SER A 50 -6.62 6.25 -2.05
N LEU A 51 -5.63 6.99 -1.57
CA LEU A 51 -4.34 6.42 -1.25
C LEU A 51 -4.42 5.48 -0.04
N VAL A 52 -5.21 5.85 0.96
CA VAL A 52 -5.38 5.01 2.15
C VAL A 52 -6.10 3.72 1.79
N ALA A 53 -7.04 3.78 0.86
CA ALA A 53 -7.82 2.60 0.46
C ALA A 53 -7.07 1.69 -0.50
N ALA A 54 -6.11 2.22 -1.25
CA ALA A 54 -5.46 1.48 -2.33
C ALA A 54 -4.83 0.16 -1.89
N PRO A 55 -4.15 0.07 -0.72
CA PRO A 55 -3.52 -1.20 -0.36
C PRO A 55 -4.50 -2.35 -0.15
N ASN A 56 -5.79 -2.07 0.04
CA ASN A 56 -6.76 -3.14 0.22
C ASN A 56 -6.82 -4.07 -0.98
N SER A 57 -6.57 -3.56 -2.17
CA SER A 57 -6.55 -4.37 -3.38
C SER A 57 -5.39 -5.37 -3.37
N LEU A 58 -4.37 -5.11 -2.58
CA LEU A 58 -3.20 -5.98 -2.49
C LEU A 58 -3.46 -7.19 -1.61
N LEU A 59 -4.51 -7.18 -0.79
CA LEU A 59 -4.80 -8.30 0.10
C LEU A 59 -5.08 -9.57 -0.68
N MET A 60 -5.71 -9.46 -1.84
CA MET A 60 -6.03 -10.62 -2.68
C MET A 60 -5.01 -10.86 -3.78
N ASN A 61 -4.15 -9.90 -4.05
CA ASN A 61 -3.18 -10.01 -5.13
C ASN A 61 -1.95 -9.18 -4.77
N SER A 62 -1.22 -9.64 -3.77
CA SER A 62 -0.13 -8.86 -3.20
C SER A 62 1.04 -8.67 -4.16
N ARG A 63 1.18 -9.55 -5.15
CA ARG A 63 2.31 -9.49 -6.08
C ARG A 63 1.98 -8.80 -7.39
N ILE A 64 0.87 -8.08 -7.45
CA ILE A 64 0.49 -7.41 -8.67
C ILE A 64 1.43 -6.26 -9.03
N GLY A 65 2.08 -5.66 -8.03
CA GLY A 65 2.99 -4.55 -8.25
C GLY A 65 4.28 -4.99 -8.91
N GLU A 66 4.91 -4.06 -9.60
CA GLU A 66 6.21 -4.30 -10.24
C GLU A 66 7.28 -4.47 -9.17
N GLN A 67 8.01 -5.58 -9.24
CA GLN A 67 9.10 -5.83 -8.30
C GLN A 67 10.28 -4.92 -8.59
N LEU A 68 10.82 -4.31 -7.55
CA LEU A 68 11.96 -3.41 -7.67
C LEU A 68 13.23 -4.20 -7.33
N ASP A 69 14.00 -4.53 -8.34
CA ASP A 69 15.13 -5.44 -8.21
C ASP A 69 16.24 -4.92 -7.31
N GLU A 70 16.37 -3.60 -7.21
CA GLU A 70 17.42 -3.00 -6.41
C GLU A 70 17.26 -3.28 -4.92
N PHE A 71 16.09 -3.76 -4.49
CA PHE A 71 15.85 -4.07 -3.08
C PHE A 71 15.99 -5.56 -2.75
N LYS A 72 16.23 -6.40 -3.75
CA LYS A 72 16.37 -7.83 -3.50
C LYS A 72 17.46 -8.09 -2.47
N PRO A 73 17.30 -9.07 -1.58
CA PRO A 73 16.26 -10.11 -1.58
C PRO A 73 14.95 -9.68 -0.95
N ARG A 74 14.80 -8.42 -0.54
CA ARG A 74 13.52 -7.92 -0.04
C ARG A 74 12.53 -7.88 -1.19
N ASP A 75 11.28 -8.22 -0.90
CA ASP A 75 10.22 -8.20 -1.92
C ASP A 75 9.52 -6.84 -1.89
N VAL A 76 10.16 -5.86 -2.52
CA VAL A 76 9.66 -4.50 -2.58
C VAL A 76 9.07 -4.27 -3.97
N ARG A 77 7.87 -3.73 -4.00
CA ARG A 77 7.11 -3.52 -5.22
C ARG A 77 6.51 -2.14 -5.26
N ARG A 78 6.07 -1.74 -6.43
CA ARG A 78 5.36 -0.48 -6.60
C ARG A 78 4.10 -0.68 -7.40
N ILE A 79 3.08 0.12 -7.07
CA ILE A 79 1.87 0.24 -7.89
C ILE A 79 1.61 1.71 -8.12
N LEU A 80 0.83 1.99 -9.16
CA LEU A 80 0.36 3.35 -9.41
C LEU A 80 -1.08 3.45 -8.93
N VAL A 81 -1.36 4.54 -8.22
CA VAL A 81 -2.70 4.86 -7.75
C VAL A 81 -3.00 6.24 -8.33
N GLY A 82 -3.67 6.26 -9.49
CA GLY A 82 -3.80 7.50 -10.24
C GLY A 82 -2.42 8.00 -10.65
N GLN A 83 -2.09 9.21 -10.26
CA GLN A 83 -0.79 9.82 -10.58
C GLN A 83 0.19 9.70 -9.41
N TYR A 84 -0.06 8.78 -8.49
CA TYR A 84 0.79 8.59 -7.33
C TYR A 84 1.43 7.21 -7.40
N GLU A 85 2.67 7.14 -6.95
CA GLU A 85 3.36 5.86 -6.83
C GLU A 85 3.33 5.44 -5.37
N MET A 86 2.93 4.19 -5.14
CA MET A 86 2.93 3.59 -3.81
C MET A 86 3.94 2.45 -3.81
N ARG A 87 4.93 2.56 -2.94
CA ARG A 87 5.92 1.50 -2.77
C ARG A 87 5.57 0.69 -1.55
N TYR A 88 5.60 -0.63 -1.70
CA TYR A 88 5.25 -1.52 -0.60
C TYR A 88 6.18 -2.72 -0.56
N GLU A 89 6.24 -3.36 0.59
CA GLU A 89 7.05 -4.54 0.80
C GLU A 89 6.19 -5.66 1.36
N ILE A 90 6.42 -6.89 0.87
CA ILE A 90 5.72 -8.06 1.38
C ILE A 90 6.69 -8.80 2.30
N GLN A 91 6.28 -8.98 3.55
CA GLN A 91 7.01 -9.78 4.53
C GLN A 91 6.02 -10.72 5.19
N ASP A 92 6.16 -12.03 4.92
CA ASP A 92 5.25 -13.03 5.44
C ASP A 92 3.81 -12.65 5.11
N ALA A 93 2.96 -12.48 6.11
CA ALA A 93 1.56 -12.13 5.91
C ALA A 93 1.30 -10.64 6.05
N VAL A 94 2.32 -9.81 5.91
CA VAL A 94 2.18 -8.36 6.09
C VAL A 94 2.61 -7.63 4.83
N ILE A 95 1.81 -6.65 4.46
CA ILE A 95 2.14 -5.70 3.39
C ILE A 95 2.45 -4.38 4.07
N TYR A 96 3.70 -3.94 3.93
CA TYR A 96 4.15 -2.67 4.50
C TYR A 96 4.12 -1.61 3.42
N VAL A 97 3.29 -0.59 3.59
CA VAL A 97 3.34 0.58 2.71
C VAL A 97 4.53 1.41 3.15
N LEU A 98 5.51 1.54 2.27
CA LEU A 98 6.79 2.14 2.61
C LEU A 98 6.86 3.62 2.29
N ARG A 99 6.39 4.02 1.13
CA ARG A 99 6.50 5.40 0.65
C ARG A 99 5.39 5.71 -0.33
N LEU A 100 5.09 6.99 -0.44
CA LEU A 100 4.13 7.52 -1.42
C LEU A 100 4.66 8.83 -1.96
N TRP A 101 4.49 9.05 -3.25
CA TRP A 101 4.77 10.35 -3.85
C TRP A 101 4.01 10.49 -5.16
N HIS A 102 3.87 11.74 -5.59
CA HIS A 102 3.35 12.02 -6.92
C HIS A 102 4.43 11.64 -7.94
N THR A 103 4.00 11.10 -9.08
CA THR A 103 4.96 10.61 -10.09
C THR A 103 5.88 11.70 -10.60
N ARG A 104 5.52 12.96 -10.44
CA ARG A 104 6.34 14.08 -10.88
C ARG A 104 7.26 14.63 -9.81
N GLU A 105 7.18 14.12 -8.59
CA GLU A 105 8.08 14.59 -7.53
C GLU A 105 9.49 14.06 -7.77
N ALA A 106 10.48 14.90 -7.45
CA ALA A 106 11.86 14.43 -7.38
C ALA A 106 12.04 13.54 -6.16
N ARG A 107 12.78 12.45 -6.32
CA ARG A 107 12.99 11.47 -5.26
C ARG A 107 14.42 11.27 -4.94
#